data_9574415ea8a6b010fb1267409e4e5936
#
_entry.id   9574415ea8a6b010fb1267409e4e5936
#
_cell.length_a   1.000
_cell.length_b   1.000
_cell.length_c   1.000
_cell.angle_alpha   90.00
_cell.angle_beta   90.00
_cell.angle_gamma   90.00
#
_symmetry.space_group_name_H-M   'P 1'
#
loop_
_entity.id
_entity.type
_entity.pdbx_description
1 polymer ?
#
loop_
_entity_poly.entity_id
_entity_poly.type
_entity_poly.pdbx_seq_one_letter_code
_entity_poly.pdbx_strand_id
1 'polypeptide(L)'
;MLYFLSDRDNPILHLRVTTPQVTNKEEISMIKTAIATLAAAAAVVAPSAALAGPYVNVEANSGFTGSDYTGTTTDFHVGYEAPLGDSAAWYVQAGASVVSPDGAASDTVPSGKAGLSVAATDRLGIYGEVSFQGSGDASVDRGYGTKAGVKYTF
;
A
#
# COMPACT_ATOMS: atom_id res chain seq x y z
N MET A 1 0.08 -33.64 15.11
CA MET A 1 -0.05 -35.05 15.50
C MET A 1 1.25 -35.73 15.13
N LEU A 2 2.03 -36.19 16.12
CA LEU A 2 3.32 -36.84 15.92
C LEU A 2 3.12 -38.32 15.65
N TYR A 3 3.62 -38.81 14.51
CA TYR A 3 3.70 -40.25 14.24
C TYR A 3 5.16 -40.69 14.33
N PHE A 4 5.43 -41.69 15.17
CA PHE A 4 6.73 -42.39 15.23
C PHE A 4 6.64 -43.60 14.31
N LEU A 5 7.48 -43.63 13.30
CA LEU A 5 7.76 -44.86 12.53
C LEU A 5 9.13 -45.35 12.92
N SER A 6 9.19 -46.53 13.52
CA SER A 6 10.44 -47.24 13.85
C SER A 6 10.80 -48.14 12.70
N ASP A 7 11.89 -47.82 11.99
CA ASP A 7 12.54 -48.72 11.06
C ASP A 7 13.64 -49.47 11.80
N ARG A 8 13.63 -50.79 11.71
CA ARG A 8 14.48 -51.70 12.50
C ARG A 8 15.94 -51.75 12.03
N ASP A 9 16.26 -51.19 10.86
CA ASP A 9 17.57 -51.38 10.23
C ASP A 9 18.42 -50.09 10.12
N ASN A 10 17.97 -48.95 10.68
CA ASN A 10 18.76 -47.73 10.63
C ASN A 10 18.64 -46.91 11.94
N PRO A 11 19.72 -46.77 12.72
CA PRO A 11 19.68 -46.07 14.01
C PRO A 11 19.70 -44.54 13.91
N ILE A 12 19.53 -43.95 12.72
CA ILE A 12 19.47 -42.52 12.53
C ILE A 12 18.00 -42.05 12.55
N LEU A 13 17.62 -41.44 13.64
CA LEU A 13 16.29 -40.84 13.84
C LEU A 13 16.12 -39.60 12.93
N HIS A 14 15.49 -39.79 11.79
CA HIS A 14 15.11 -38.66 10.94
C HIS A 14 13.80 -38.02 11.43
N LEU A 15 13.92 -36.89 12.09
CA LEU A 15 12.78 -36.05 12.45
C LEU A 15 12.22 -35.41 11.16
N ARG A 16 11.15 -35.94 10.62
CA ARG A 16 10.42 -35.33 9.50
C ARG A 16 9.42 -34.35 10.08
N VAL A 17 9.75 -33.07 10.05
CA VAL A 17 8.79 -31.99 10.33
C VAL A 17 7.92 -31.84 9.07
N THR A 18 6.70 -32.33 9.13
CA THR A 18 5.69 -32.02 8.12
C THR A 18 5.08 -30.66 8.49
N THR A 19 5.54 -29.59 7.86
CA THR A 19 4.85 -28.31 7.85
C THR A 19 3.48 -28.48 7.16
N PRO A 20 2.37 -28.06 7.76
CA PRO A 20 1.10 -28.04 7.06
C PRO A 20 1.23 -27.10 5.87
N GLN A 21 1.06 -27.62 4.66
CA GLN A 21 0.90 -26.83 3.44
C GLN A 21 -0.46 -26.14 3.57
N VAL A 22 -0.45 -24.91 4.08
CA VAL A 22 -1.59 -24.01 3.95
C VAL A 22 -1.71 -23.71 2.45
N THR A 23 -2.78 -24.15 1.85
CA THR A 23 -2.99 -23.99 0.42
C THR A 23 -3.24 -22.50 0.14
N ASN A 24 -2.23 -21.81 -0.41
CA ASN A 24 -2.23 -20.41 -0.82
C ASN A 24 -3.43 -20.00 -1.72
N LYS A 25 -4.26 -20.94 -2.13
CA LYS A 25 -5.34 -20.71 -3.08
C LYS A 25 -6.54 -19.97 -2.48
N GLU A 26 -6.83 -20.19 -1.20
CA GLU A 26 -7.92 -19.48 -0.50
C GLU A 26 -7.49 -18.07 -0.07
N GLU A 27 -6.25 -17.90 0.40
CA GLU A 27 -5.72 -16.58 0.71
C GLU A 27 -5.61 -15.69 -0.53
N ILE A 28 -5.13 -16.23 -1.65
CA ILE A 28 -5.09 -15.52 -2.94
C ILE A 28 -6.50 -15.15 -3.42
N SER A 29 -7.51 -15.97 -3.16
CA SER A 29 -8.90 -15.67 -3.51
C SER A 29 -9.46 -14.54 -2.65
N MET A 30 -9.18 -14.52 -1.35
CA MET A 30 -9.61 -13.44 -0.45
C MET A 30 -8.93 -12.11 -0.76
N ILE A 31 -7.64 -12.13 -1.09
CA ILE A 31 -6.88 -10.94 -1.49
C ILE A 31 -7.43 -10.38 -2.80
N LYS A 32 -7.70 -11.22 -3.80
CA LYS A 32 -8.30 -10.79 -5.08
C LYS A 32 -9.68 -10.17 -4.89
N THR A 33 -10.48 -10.73 -3.99
CA THR A 33 -11.82 -10.19 -3.67
C THR A 33 -11.72 -8.87 -2.90
N ALA A 34 -10.78 -8.74 -1.96
CA ALA A 34 -10.52 -7.50 -1.23
C ALA A 34 -10.02 -6.38 -2.15
N ILE A 35 -9.11 -6.68 -3.08
CA ILE A 35 -8.60 -5.72 -4.07
C ILE A 35 -9.70 -5.28 -5.03
N ALA A 36 -10.55 -6.20 -5.51
CA ALA A 36 -11.68 -5.88 -6.39
C ALA A 36 -12.73 -5.00 -5.69
N THR A 37 -12.92 -5.18 -4.38
CA THR A 37 -13.87 -4.38 -3.59
C THR A 37 -13.29 -2.98 -3.30
N LEU A 38 -11.97 -2.86 -3.08
CA LEU A 38 -11.32 -1.57 -2.87
C LEU A 38 -11.25 -0.74 -4.17
N ALA A 39 -11.01 -1.38 -5.32
CA ALA A 39 -11.00 -0.70 -6.62
C ALA A 39 -12.37 -0.13 -6.98
N ALA A 40 -13.46 -0.75 -6.54
CA ALA A 40 -14.82 -0.23 -6.73
C ALA A 40 -15.13 0.98 -5.80
N ALA A 41 -14.49 1.08 -4.64
CA ALA A 41 -14.65 2.21 -3.72
C ALA A 41 -13.84 3.44 -4.12
N ALA A 42 -12.70 3.26 -4.82
CA ALA A 42 -11.86 4.37 -5.32
C ALA A 42 -12.49 5.16 -6.48
N ALA A 43 -13.54 4.65 -7.11
CA ALA A 43 -14.21 5.30 -8.25
C ALA A 43 -15.13 6.48 -7.88
N VAL A 44 -15.29 6.83 -6.60
CA VAL A 44 -16.24 7.85 -6.13
C VAL A 44 -15.58 9.13 -5.61
N VAL A 45 -14.26 9.24 -5.64
CA VAL A 45 -13.61 10.51 -5.32
C VAL A 45 -13.44 11.32 -6.61
N ALA A 46 -14.55 11.83 -7.16
CA ALA A 46 -14.49 13.02 -8.00
C ALA A 46 -13.83 14.12 -7.15
N PRO A 47 -12.92 14.94 -7.69
CA PRO A 47 -12.45 16.12 -7.00
C PRO A 47 -13.65 17.06 -6.84
N SER A 48 -14.38 16.90 -5.75
CA SER A 48 -15.28 17.92 -5.26
C SER A 48 -14.40 19.13 -4.93
N ALA A 49 -14.79 20.28 -5.38
CA ALA A 49 -14.19 21.57 -5.00
C ALA A 49 -13.80 21.50 -3.52
N ALA A 50 -12.50 21.62 -3.25
CA ALA A 50 -11.87 21.26 -1.99
C ALA A 50 -12.66 21.85 -0.81
N LEU A 51 -13.45 21.02 -0.17
CA LEU A 51 -13.98 21.31 1.15
C LEU A 51 -12.79 21.17 2.09
N ALA A 52 -12.31 22.29 2.61
CA ALA A 52 -11.29 22.26 3.65
C ALA A 52 -11.77 21.39 4.81
N GLY A 53 -10.98 20.40 5.20
CA GLY A 53 -11.36 19.58 6.33
C GLY A 53 -10.53 18.29 6.50
N PRO A 54 -10.81 17.58 7.58
CA PRO A 54 -10.23 16.28 7.83
C PRO A 54 -10.85 15.23 6.90
N TYR A 55 -10.03 14.24 6.49
CA TYR A 55 -10.46 13.10 5.68
C TYR A 55 -9.74 11.81 6.09
N VAL A 56 -10.27 10.69 5.63
CA VAL A 56 -9.61 9.38 5.70
C VAL A 56 -9.28 8.95 4.28
N ASN A 57 -8.06 8.47 4.07
CA ASN A 57 -7.61 7.93 2.80
C ASN A 57 -7.21 6.46 2.96
N VAL A 58 -7.72 5.60 2.07
CA VAL A 58 -7.26 4.22 1.92
C VAL A 58 -6.83 4.03 0.48
N GLU A 59 -5.56 3.72 0.27
CA GLU A 59 -4.96 3.59 -1.05
C GLU A 59 -4.18 2.28 -1.15
N ALA A 60 -4.35 1.54 -2.23
CA ALA A 60 -3.58 0.33 -2.50
C ALA A 60 -2.79 0.49 -3.80
N ASN A 61 -1.47 0.29 -3.71
CA ASN A 61 -0.54 0.38 -4.81
C ASN A 61 0.10 -0.99 -5.03
N SER A 62 -0.16 -1.61 -6.16
CA SER A 62 0.40 -2.91 -6.54
C SER A 62 1.45 -2.75 -7.63
N GLY A 63 2.59 -3.42 -7.44
CA GLY A 63 3.69 -3.44 -8.39
C GLY A 63 3.70 -4.72 -9.24
N PHE A 64 4.13 -4.57 -10.49
CA PHE A 64 4.35 -5.69 -11.42
C PHE A 64 5.63 -5.47 -12.21
N THR A 65 6.35 -6.56 -12.51
CA THR A 65 7.46 -6.57 -13.46
C THR A 65 7.08 -7.50 -14.62
N GLY A 66 6.73 -6.92 -15.76
CA GLY A 66 6.06 -7.68 -16.83
C GLY A 66 4.70 -8.17 -16.37
N SER A 67 4.50 -9.49 -16.34
CA SER A 67 3.30 -10.14 -15.81
C SER A 67 3.43 -10.57 -14.34
N ASP A 68 4.62 -10.47 -13.77
CA ASP A 68 4.91 -10.99 -12.43
C ASP A 68 4.56 -9.93 -11.37
N TYR A 69 3.68 -10.30 -10.45
CA TYR A 69 3.32 -9.48 -9.30
C TYR A 69 4.51 -9.39 -8.33
N THR A 70 4.84 -8.18 -7.87
CA THR A 70 5.97 -7.94 -6.96
C THR A 70 5.55 -7.58 -5.54
N GLY A 71 4.31 -7.16 -5.34
CA GLY A 71 3.79 -6.83 -4.02
C GLY A 71 2.71 -5.75 -4.06
N THR A 72 2.10 -5.50 -2.91
CA THR A 72 1.13 -4.41 -2.71
C THR A 72 1.46 -3.65 -1.44
N THR A 73 1.39 -2.33 -1.50
CA THR A 73 1.38 -1.47 -0.31
C THR A 73 -0.02 -0.89 -0.16
N THR A 74 -0.63 -1.07 1.01
CA THR A 74 -1.93 -0.49 1.34
C THR A 74 -1.75 0.55 2.44
N ASP A 75 -2.07 1.80 2.13
CA ASP A 75 -1.99 2.94 3.04
C ASP A 75 -3.34 3.19 3.72
N PHE A 76 -3.32 3.40 5.03
CA PHE A 76 -4.45 3.80 5.86
C PHE A 76 -4.08 5.11 6.54
N HIS A 77 -4.54 6.24 6.02
CA HIS A 77 -4.18 7.56 6.50
C HIS A 77 -5.39 8.36 6.97
N VAL A 78 -5.17 9.19 7.96
CA VAL A 78 -6.00 10.35 8.26
C VAL A 78 -5.28 11.58 7.77
N GLY A 79 -6.00 12.50 7.18
CA GLY A 79 -5.43 13.70 6.59
C GLY A 79 -6.28 14.93 6.82
N TYR A 80 -5.70 16.04 6.42
CA TYR A 80 -6.36 17.32 6.35
C TYR A 80 -5.99 18.00 5.02
N GLU A 81 -6.96 18.57 4.36
CA GLU A 81 -6.76 19.35 3.14
C GLU A 81 -7.41 20.73 3.28
N ALA A 82 -6.83 21.71 2.62
CA ALA A 82 -7.36 23.06 2.61
C ALA A 82 -6.95 23.81 1.34
N PRO A 83 -7.77 24.77 0.89
CA PRO A 83 -7.39 25.70 -0.17
C PRO A 83 -6.22 26.59 0.29
N LEU A 84 -5.40 26.99 -0.67
CA LEU A 84 -4.35 28.00 -0.54
C LEU A 84 -4.63 29.11 -1.56
N GLY A 85 -5.46 30.06 -1.18
CA GLY A 85 -6.04 31.05 -2.10
C GLY A 85 -7.05 30.42 -3.06
N ASP A 86 -7.26 31.06 -4.20
CA ASP A 86 -8.34 30.70 -5.14
C ASP A 86 -7.94 29.59 -6.14
N SER A 87 -6.65 29.36 -6.32
CA SER A 87 -6.15 28.47 -7.38
C SER A 87 -5.21 27.38 -6.89
N ALA A 88 -4.98 27.26 -5.59
CA ALA A 88 -4.12 26.22 -5.04
C ALA A 88 -4.81 25.49 -3.87
N ALA A 89 -4.37 24.26 -3.64
CA ALA A 89 -4.77 23.46 -2.48
C ALA A 89 -3.57 22.64 -1.97
N TRP A 90 -3.55 22.41 -0.68
CA TRP A 90 -2.56 21.57 -0.04
C TRP A 90 -3.24 20.49 0.79
N TYR A 91 -2.53 19.42 1.01
CA TYR A 91 -2.94 18.38 1.95
C TYR A 91 -1.74 17.80 2.70
N VAL A 92 -2.03 17.24 3.85
CA VAL A 92 -1.12 16.41 4.63
C VAL A 92 -1.88 15.21 5.18
N GLN A 93 -1.27 14.07 5.13
CA GLN A 93 -1.85 12.83 5.68
C GLN A 93 -0.78 11.94 6.30
N ALA A 94 -1.16 11.22 7.33
CA ALA A 94 -0.28 10.28 8.02
C ALA A 94 -1.08 9.10 8.58
N GLY A 95 -0.38 7.99 8.79
CA GLY A 95 -0.97 6.77 9.33
C GLY A 95 -0.03 5.58 9.22
N ALA A 96 -0.54 4.46 8.75
CA ALA A 96 0.22 3.23 8.59
C ALA A 96 0.07 2.69 7.16
N SER A 97 1.14 2.07 6.67
CA SER A 97 1.15 1.28 5.44
C SER A 97 1.35 -0.19 5.77
N VAL A 98 0.54 -1.04 5.19
CA VAL A 98 0.77 -2.50 5.16
C VAL A 98 1.51 -2.81 3.87
N VAL A 99 2.77 -3.21 4.01
CA VAL A 99 3.66 -3.57 2.89
C VAL A 99 3.63 -5.08 2.75
N SER A 100 3.14 -5.57 1.65
CA SER A 100 2.95 -7.01 1.36
C SER A 100 3.73 -7.39 0.11
N PRO A 101 5.02 -7.74 0.23
CA PRO A 101 5.83 -8.23 -0.88
C PRO A 101 5.32 -9.58 -1.37
N ASP A 102 5.55 -9.90 -2.64
CA ASP A 102 5.25 -11.24 -3.15
C ASP A 102 6.15 -12.29 -2.50
N GLY A 103 5.55 -13.37 -2.02
CA GLY A 103 6.27 -14.49 -1.41
C GLY A 103 6.92 -14.21 -0.04
N ALA A 104 6.67 -13.06 0.58
CA ALA A 104 7.21 -12.70 1.90
C ALA A 104 6.11 -12.27 2.89
N ALA A 105 6.46 -12.22 4.17
CA ALA A 105 5.56 -11.75 5.21
C ALA A 105 5.27 -10.25 5.04
N SER A 106 4.05 -9.84 5.40
CA SER A 106 3.66 -8.43 5.37
C SER A 106 4.13 -7.71 6.63
N ASP A 107 4.55 -6.47 6.45
CA ASP A 107 4.93 -5.55 7.52
C ASP A 107 3.98 -4.36 7.61
N THR A 108 3.76 -3.86 8.83
CA THR A 108 3.02 -2.61 9.05
C THR A 108 3.98 -1.55 9.55
N VAL A 109 4.08 -0.46 8.77
CA VAL A 109 5.04 0.61 9.02
C VAL A 109 4.35 1.98 9.06
N PRO A 110 4.88 2.97 9.80
CA PRO A 110 4.36 4.33 9.76
C PRO A 110 4.63 4.96 8.40
N SER A 111 3.69 5.74 7.90
CA SER A 111 3.80 6.41 6.61
C SER A 111 3.05 7.73 6.58
N GLY A 112 3.32 8.55 5.58
CA GLY A 112 2.64 9.82 5.40
C GLY A 112 3.00 10.49 4.08
N LYS A 113 2.15 11.42 3.67
CA LYS A 113 2.27 12.18 2.42
C LYS A 113 1.90 13.64 2.67
N ALA A 114 2.52 14.54 1.94
CA ALA A 114 2.11 15.94 1.87
C ALA A 114 2.17 16.40 0.42
N GLY A 115 1.17 17.12 -0.02
CA GLY A 115 1.07 17.55 -1.40
C GLY A 115 0.52 18.94 -1.57
N LEU A 116 0.81 19.50 -2.75
CA LEU A 116 0.34 20.80 -3.22
C LEU A 116 -0.16 20.65 -4.65
N SER A 117 -1.29 21.26 -4.95
CA SER A 117 -1.79 21.41 -6.33
C SER A 117 -2.08 22.86 -6.64
N VAL A 118 -1.77 23.29 -7.86
CA VAL A 118 -1.99 24.68 -8.33
C VAL A 118 -2.66 24.62 -9.69
N ALA A 119 -3.79 25.27 -9.84
CA ALA A 119 -4.41 25.56 -11.14
C ALA A 119 -3.68 26.75 -11.77
N ALA A 120 -2.74 26.47 -12.68
CA ALA A 120 -1.99 27.50 -13.39
C ALA A 120 -2.85 28.25 -14.42
N THR A 121 -3.85 27.56 -14.98
CA THR A 121 -4.94 28.12 -15.81
C THR A 121 -6.20 27.28 -15.60
N ASP A 122 -7.33 27.66 -16.21
CA ASP A 122 -8.59 26.88 -16.18
C ASP A 122 -8.42 25.45 -16.72
N ARG A 123 -7.35 25.19 -17.49
CA ARG A 123 -7.08 23.92 -18.14
C ARG A 123 -5.78 23.24 -17.74
N LEU A 124 -4.89 23.96 -17.04
CA LEU A 124 -3.57 23.46 -16.67
C LEU A 124 -3.42 23.42 -15.17
N GLY A 125 -3.28 22.23 -14.61
CA GLY A 125 -2.95 22.01 -13.21
C GLY A 125 -1.52 21.46 -13.05
N ILE A 126 -0.83 21.90 -12.02
CA ILE A 126 0.49 21.41 -11.60
C ILE A 126 0.34 20.83 -10.19
N TYR A 127 0.94 19.70 -9.92
CA TYR A 127 0.92 19.11 -8.58
C TYR A 127 2.28 18.55 -8.19
N GLY A 128 2.52 18.54 -6.89
CA GLY A 128 3.68 17.91 -6.29
C GLY A 128 3.31 17.23 -4.98
N GLU A 129 3.97 16.13 -4.68
CA GLU A 129 3.79 15.35 -3.45
C GLU A 129 5.14 14.88 -2.95
N VAL A 130 5.33 14.89 -1.64
CA VAL A 130 6.41 14.20 -0.95
C VAL A 130 5.81 13.15 -0.04
N SER A 131 6.47 12.00 0.08
CA SER A 131 6.03 10.90 0.94
C SER A 131 7.18 10.35 1.75
N PHE A 132 6.86 9.75 2.89
CA PHE A 132 7.78 8.92 3.64
C PHE A 132 7.11 7.59 4.00
N GLN A 133 7.93 6.57 4.17
CA GLN A 133 7.53 5.27 4.66
C GLN A 133 8.60 4.78 5.65
N GLY A 134 8.19 4.46 6.86
CA GLY A 134 9.07 3.85 7.85
C GLY A 134 9.49 2.45 7.42
N SER A 135 10.42 1.86 8.18
CA SER A 135 10.74 0.44 8.06
C SER A 135 10.28 -0.30 9.31
N GLY A 136 9.97 -1.59 9.16
CA GLY A 136 9.65 -2.48 10.27
C GLY A 136 10.90 -2.85 11.10
N ASP A 137 12.08 -2.59 10.59
CA ASP A 137 13.37 -2.87 11.19
C ASP A 137 14.13 -1.57 11.45
N ALA A 138 14.60 -1.38 12.70
CA ALA A 138 15.35 -0.20 13.10
C ALA A 138 16.73 -0.06 12.40
N SER A 139 17.24 -1.13 11.81
CA SER A 139 18.49 -1.14 11.04
C SER A 139 18.30 -0.76 9.57
N VAL A 140 17.05 -0.62 9.11
CA VAL A 140 16.71 -0.26 7.73
C VAL A 140 16.29 1.21 7.65
N ASP A 141 16.86 1.95 6.71
CA ASP A 141 16.53 3.35 6.49
C ASP A 141 15.08 3.54 6.04
N ARG A 142 14.51 4.69 6.40
CA ARG A 142 13.18 5.11 5.96
C ARG A 142 13.19 5.41 4.46
N GLY A 143 12.12 5.01 3.78
CA GLY A 143 11.88 5.38 2.39
C GLY A 143 11.32 6.79 2.27
N TYR A 144 11.78 7.54 1.26
CA TYR A 144 11.23 8.83 0.87
C TYR A 144 10.90 8.82 -0.60
N GLY A 145 9.76 9.41 -0.95
CA GLY A 145 9.29 9.51 -2.32
C GLY A 145 8.93 10.94 -2.69
N THR A 146 9.06 11.25 -3.97
CA THR A 146 8.56 12.50 -4.54
C THR A 146 7.78 12.21 -5.80
N LYS A 147 6.69 12.95 -6.00
CA LYS A 147 5.88 12.90 -7.22
C LYS A 147 5.65 14.32 -7.69
N ALA A 148 5.80 14.58 -8.97
CA ALA A 148 5.43 15.84 -9.58
C ALA A 148 4.77 15.57 -10.93
N GLY A 149 3.78 16.36 -11.27
CA GLY A 149 3.07 16.17 -12.53
C GLY A 149 2.33 17.42 -12.98
N VAL A 150 1.92 17.33 -14.24
CA VAL A 150 1.12 18.35 -14.92
C VAL A 150 -0.11 17.67 -15.49
N LYS A 151 -1.29 18.25 -15.26
CA LYS A 151 -2.56 17.79 -15.80
C LYS A 151 -3.14 18.87 -16.73
N TYR A 152 -3.40 18.51 -17.95
CA TYR A 152 -4.09 19.37 -18.92
C TYR A 152 -5.48 18.81 -19.22
N THR A 153 -6.50 19.67 -19.17
CA THR A 153 -7.90 19.31 -19.47
C THR A 153 -8.31 19.99 -20.77
N PHE A 154 -8.84 19.23 -21.73
CA PHE A 154 -9.27 19.69 -23.06
C PHE A 154 -10.66 20.33 -23.04
#